data_9b10ea6a7fa67063e5617f225bcec2f0
#
_entry.id   9b10ea6a7fa67063e5617f225bcec2f0
#
_cell.length_a   1.000
_cell.length_b   1.000
_cell.length_c   1.000
_cell.angle_alpha   90.00
_cell.angle_beta   90.00
_cell.angle_gamma   90.00
#
_symmetry.space_group_name_H-M   'P 1'
#
loop_
_entity.id
_entity.type
_entity.pdbx_description
1 polymer ?
#
loop_
_entity_poly.entity_id
_entity_poly.type
_entity_poly.pdbx_seq_one_letter_code
_entity_poly.pdbx_strand_id
1 'polypeptide(L)'
;MKASEVIANLQRRFPNEPEYIQAVSQVLGTIEEEYNKHPEFEKANLIERLCIPDRIIQFRVSWVDDKGNVQTNMGYRVQHNNAIGPYKGGLRYHKSVNLGILKFLAFEQTFKNSLTTLPMGGAKGGSDFSPRGKSNNEVMRFCQAFMTELYRHMGPDEDVPAGDIGVGGREVGYLFGMYKKLTHQFQGVLTGKGQEFGGSLIRPEATGYGNVYFLCNMLATKGIDIKGKTVLVSGSGNVAQYTMEKLLQLGAKPVTCSDSDGYIYDPDGIDREKLDYIMELKNVERGRIKEYAEKYGVKYVAGAKPWFEKADIALPSATQNEINEEAAKALIANGVIAVSEGANMPSTPEAIKVFQDAKILYSPGKAANAGGVAVSGLEMSQNSERLKWSREEVDAKLHDIMNDIHANCVKYGTENDGYVNYVKGANVAGFLKVAKAMMAQGIV
;
A
#
# COMPACT_ATOMS: atom_id res chain seq x y z
N MET A 1 -14.92 18.50 17.70
CA MET A 1 -14.47 17.14 18.05
C MET A 1 -13.29 17.25 19.01
N LYS A 2 -13.25 16.35 19.98
CA LYS A 2 -11.99 16.07 20.73
C LYS A 2 -11.56 14.66 20.41
N ALA A 3 -10.45 14.52 19.69
CA ALA A 3 -9.93 13.21 19.26
C ALA A 3 -9.80 12.26 20.47
N SER A 4 -9.32 12.75 21.62
CA SER A 4 -9.16 11.95 22.84
C SER A 4 -10.48 11.34 23.35
N GLU A 5 -11.59 12.06 23.26
CA GLU A 5 -12.91 11.56 23.70
C GLU A 5 -13.42 10.48 22.74
N VAL A 6 -13.24 10.66 21.43
CA VAL A 6 -13.60 9.65 20.42
C VAL A 6 -12.79 8.38 20.62
N ILE A 7 -11.48 8.50 20.82
CA ILE A 7 -10.58 7.39 21.04
C ILE A 7 -10.97 6.63 22.33
N ALA A 8 -11.24 7.33 23.43
CA ALA A 8 -11.68 6.71 24.68
C ALA A 8 -13.01 5.95 24.53
N ASN A 9 -13.93 6.47 23.71
CA ASN A 9 -15.18 5.76 23.40
C ASN A 9 -14.94 4.51 22.58
N LEU A 10 -14.11 4.57 21.57
CA LEU A 10 -13.75 3.40 20.75
C LEU A 10 -13.02 2.32 21.55
N GLN A 11 -12.11 2.71 22.46
CA GLN A 11 -11.43 1.78 23.36
C GLN A 11 -12.41 1.01 24.26
N ARG A 12 -13.45 1.68 24.76
CA ARG A 12 -14.50 1.01 25.56
C ARG A 12 -15.34 0.05 24.73
N ARG A 13 -15.61 0.39 23.46
CA ARG A 13 -16.45 -0.43 22.56
C ARG A 13 -15.68 -1.61 21.96
N PHE A 14 -14.38 -1.43 21.71
CA PHE A 14 -13.52 -2.39 21.01
C PHE A 14 -12.22 -2.68 21.80
N PRO A 15 -12.33 -3.18 23.05
CA PRO A 15 -11.16 -3.31 23.94
C PRO A 15 -10.12 -4.33 23.44
N ASN A 16 -10.51 -5.23 22.55
CA ASN A 16 -9.66 -6.30 22.02
C ASN A 16 -9.09 -6.00 20.61
N GLU A 17 -9.14 -4.74 20.18
CA GLU A 17 -8.70 -4.32 18.84
C GLU A 17 -7.66 -3.19 18.92
N PRO A 18 -6.50 -3.41 19.58
CA PRO A 18 -5.52 -2.35 19.84
C PRO A 18 -4.93 -1.74 18.56
N GLU A 19 -4.69 -2.55 17.52
CA GLU A 19 -4.16 -2.09 16.24
C GLU A 19 -5.14 -1.14 15.54
N TYR A 20 -6.43 -1.44 15.61
CA TYR A 20 -7.47 -0.58 15.05
C TYR A 20 -7.55 0.76 15.80
N ILE A 21 -7.55 0.75 17.12
CA ILE A 21 -7.58 1.95 17.95
C ILE A 21 -6.35 2.83 17.69
N GLN A 22 -5.18 2.22 17.55
CA GLN A 22 -3.95 2.95 17.23
C GLN A 22 -4.04 3.66 15.89
N ALA A 23 -4.52 2.99 14.84
CA ALA A 23 -4.67 3.58 13.52
C ALA A 23 -5.65 4.76 13.51
N VAL A 24 -6.80 4.59 14.16
CA VAL A 24 -7.78 5.67 14.31
C VAL A 24 -7.17 6.85 15.06
N SER A 25 -6.44 6.61 16.15
CA SER A 25 -5.79 7.66 16.93
C SER A 25 -4.81 8.49 16.10
N GLN A 26 -4.01 7.83 15.28
CA GLN A 26 -3.04 8.52 14.41
C GLN A 26 -3.71 9.42 13.38
N VAL A 27 -4.79 8.95 12.76
CA VAL A 27 -5.52 9.74 11.77
C VAL A 27 -6.25 10.90 12.45
N LEU A 28 -7.02 10.65 13.51
CA LEU A 28 -7.80 11.68 14.20
C LEU A 28 -6.93 12.82 14.73
N GLY A 29 -5.73 12.53 15.25
CA GLY A 29 -4.79 13.54 15.72
C GLY A 29 -4.34 14.51 14.62
N THR A 30 -4.26 14.03 13.37
CA THR A 30 -3.84 14.89 12.23
C THR A 30 -4.97 15.65 11.57
N ILE A 31 -6.21 15.20 11.68
CA ILE A 31 -7.38 15.85 11.04
C ILE A 31 -8.19 16.74 11.97
N GLU A 32 -7.94 16.73 13.29
CA GLU A 32 -8.77 17.40 14.29
C GLU A 32 -8.92 18.90 14.01
N GLU A 33 -7.84 19.58 13.68
CA GLU A 33 -7.84 21.01 13.35
C GLU A 33 -8.77 21.30 12.15
N GLU A 34 -8.64 20.52 11.08
CA GLU A 34 -9.46 20.71 9.88
C GLU A 34 -10.92 20.32 10.13
N TYR A 35 -11.16 19.22 10.84
CA TYR A 35 -12.52 18.81 11.22
C TYR A 35 -13.27 19.90 11.95
N ASN A 36 -12.61 20.60 12.88
CA ASN A 36 -13.22 21.63 13.71
C ASN A 36 -13.60 22.91 12.94
N LYS A 37 -13.11 23.08 11.71
CA LYS A 37 -13.57 24.16 10.79
C LYS A 37 -14.94 23.87 10.18
N HIS A 38 -15.48 22.65 10.36
CA HIS A 38 -16.70 22.14 9.75
C HIS A 38 -17.73 21.73 10.82
N PRO A 39 -18.46 22.68 11.44
CA PRO A 39 -19.43 22.34 12.49
C PRO A 39 -20.57 21.43 12.01
N GLU A 40 -20.83 21.39 10.71
CA GLU A 40 -21.79 20.47 10.10
C GLU A 40 -21.39 19.00 10.24
N PHE A 41 -20.09 18.68 10.29
CA PHE A 41 -19.60 17.32 10.50
C PHE A 41 -19.97 16.78 11.88
N GLU A 42 -19.88 17.64 12.92
CA GLU A 42 -20.24 17.30 14.28
C GLU A 42 -21.76 17.02 14.40
N LYS A 43 -22.60 17.86 13.77
CA LYS A 43 -24.05 17.67 13.74
C LYS A 43 -24.49 16.37 13.09
N ALA A 44 -23.72 15.88 12.11
CA ALA A 44 -23.98 14.64 11.39
C ALA A 44 -23.35 13.40 12.08
N ASN A 45 -22.73 13.58 13.24
CA ASN A 45 -21.95 12.52 13.92
C ASN A 45 -20.97 11.81 12.97
N LEU A 46 -20.34 12.61 12.09
CA LEU A 46 -19.56 12.10 10.96
C LEU A 46 -18.41 11.21 11.41
N ILE A 47 -17.69 11.62 12.46
CA ILE A 47 -16.47 10.92 12.89
C ILE A 47 -16.77 9.53 13.46
N GLU A 48 -17.86 9.36 14.21
CA GLU A 48 -18.26 8.05 14.73
C GLU A 48 -18.66 7.13 13.58
N ARG A 49 -19.44 7.65 12.63
CA ARG A 49 -19.84 6.91 11.41
C ARG A 49 -18.61 6.51 10.57
N LEU A 50 -17.60 7.37 10.46
CA LEU A 50 -16.38 7.10 9.74
C LEU A 50 -15.49 6.06 10.43
N CYS A 51 -15.49 6.04 11.77
CA CYS A 51 -14.71 5.08 12.55
C CYS A 51 -15.34 3.70 12.66
N ILE A 52 -16.61 3.53 12.32
CA ILE A 52 -17.29 2.24 12.38
C ILE A 52 -17.45 1.71 10.96
N PRO A 53 -16.98 0.49 10.65
CA PRO A 53 -17.22 -0.12 9.35
C PRO A 53 -18.71 -0.20 8.99
N ASP A 54 -19.04 0.02 7.72
CA ASP A 54 -20.42 -0.16 7.24
C ASP A 54 -20.91 -1.60 7.48
N ARG A 55 -20.02 -2.58 7.25
CA ARG A 55 -20.36 -3.99 7.39
C ARG A 55 -19.13 -4.85 7.65
N ILE A 56 -19.31 -5.89 8.47
CA ILE A 56 -18.32 -6.94 8.70
C ILE A 56 -18.96 -8.27 8.36
N ILE A 57 -18.32 -9.04 7.47
CA ILE A 57 -18.72 -10.40 7.12
C ILE A 57 -17.66 -11.34 7.68
N GLN A 58 -18.09 -12.26 8.53
CA GLN A 58 -17.22 -13.27 9.15
C GLN A 58 -17.82 -14.64 8.90
N PHE A 59 -17.00 -15.58 8.48
CA PHE A 59 -17.46 -16.90 8.07
C PHE A 59 -16.41 -17.98 8.33
N ARG A 60 -16.89 -19.23 8.44
CA ARG A 60 -16.04 -20.41 8.48
C ARG A 60 -15.66 -20.85 7.08
N VAL A 61 -14.39 -21.20 6.89
CA VAL A 61 -13.89 -21.81 5.65
C VAL A 61 -13.42 -23.23 5.97
N SER A 62 -14.16 -24.22 5.48
CA SER A 62 -13.79 -25.65 5.61
C SER A 62 -13.26 -26.16 4.27
N TRP A 63 -12.13 -26.84 4.30
CA TRP A 63 -11.45 -27.38 3.13
C TRP A 63 -10.71 -28.66 3.47
N VAL A 64 -10.26 -29.41 2.46
CA VAL A 64 -9.58 -30.69 2.63
C VAL A 64 -8.12 -30.56 2.16
N ASP A 65 -7.17 -30.99 2.99
CA ASP A 65 -5.75 -31.02 2.62
C ASP A 65 -5.41 -32.19 1.68
N ASP A 66 -4.16 -32.24 1.22
CA ASP A 66 -3.71 -33.30 0.31
C ASP A 66 -3.68 -34.70 0.95
N LYS A 67 -3.75 -34.78 2.28
CA LYS A 67 -3.81 -36.04 3.04
C LYS A 67 -5.25 -36.49 3.30
N GLY A 68 -6.23 -35.73 2.86
CA GLY A 68 -7.64 -36.00 3.08
C GLY A 68 -8.20 -35.53 4.42
N ASN A 69 -7.42 -34.75 5.19
CA ASN A 69 -7.90 -34.22 6.47
C ASN A 69 -8.72 -32.94 6.27
N VAL A 70 -9.80 -32.82 7.02
CA VAL A 70 -10.62 -31.60 7.01
C VAL A 70 -9.93 -30.52 7.83
N GLN A 71 -9.77 -29.37 7.21
CA GLN A 71 -9.20 -28.16 7.82
C GLN A 71 -10.28 -27.11 7.97
N THR A 72 -10.12 -26.23 8.97
CA THR A 72 -11.07 -25.13 9.23
C THR A 72 -10.29 -23.86 9.53
N ASN A 73 -10.66 -22.80 8.82
CA ASN A 73 -10.12 -21.45 9.00
C ASN A 73 -11.24 -20.44 9.15
N MET A 74 -10.90 -19.25 9.67
CA MET A 74 -11.81 -18.11 9.69
C MET A 74 -11.60 -17.25 8.46
N GLY A 75 -12.69 -16.82 7.84
CA GLY A 75 -12.70 -15.86 6.75
C GLY A 75 -13.34 -14.55 7.18
N TYR A 76 -12.87 -13.44 6.63
CA TYR A 76 -13.33 -12.09 6.96
C TYR A 76 -13.39 -11.20 5.73
N ARG A 77 -14.38 -10.30 5.70
CA ARG A 77 -14.40 -9.10 4.85
C ARG A 77 -14.92 -7.92 5.64
N VAL A 78 -14.09 -6.90 5.81
CA VAL A 78 -14.48 -5.63 6.43
C VAL A 78 -14.75 -4.65 5.28
N GLN A 79 -16.02 -4.34 5.07
CA GLN A 79 -16.51 -3.30 4.16
C GLN A 79 -16.60 -2.02 4.98
N HIS A 80 -15.56 -1.17 4.87
CA HIS A 80 -15.39 -0.07 5.81
C HIS A 80 -16.23 1.14 5.42
N ASN A 81 -16.09 1.61 4.19
CA ASN A 81 -16.80 2.79 3.70
C ASN A 81 -16.87 2.78 2.17
N ASN A 82 -18.04 3.05 1.61
CA ASN A 82 -18.29 3.11 0.17
C ASN A 82 -18.80 4.47 -0.32
N ALA A 83 -18.64 5.52 0.47
CA ALA A 83 -19.16 6.84 0.11
C ALA A 83 -18.57 7.41 -1.20
N ILE A 84 -17.38 6.98 -1.60
CA ILE A 84 -16.71 7.48 -2.81
C ILE A 84 -16.59 6.43 -3.93
N GLY A 85 -17.14 5.25 -3.74
CA GLY A 85 -17.11 4.17 -4.74
C GLY A 85 -17.23 2.79 -4.11
N PRO A 86 -17.22 1.71 -4.92
CA PRO A 86 -17.29 0.34 -4.42
C PRO A 86 -16.22 0.06 -3.37
N TYR A 87 -16.52 -0.80 -2.41
CA TYR A 87 -15.52 -1.25 -1.44
C TYR A 87 -14.31 -1.82 -2.16
N LYS A 88 -13.12 -1.40 -1.78
CA LYS A 88 -11.86 -1.79 -2.45
C LYS A 88 -10.76 -2.03 -1.45
N GLY A 89 -10.11 -3.18 -1.54
CA GLY A 89 -8.95 -3.53 -0.73
C GLY A 89 -8.59 -5.00 -0.82
N GLY A 90 -7.35 -5.33 -0.44
CA GLY A 90 -6.79 -6.67 -0.60
C GLY A 90 -7.36 -7.72 0.34
N LEU A 91 -7.14 -8.98 -0.03
CA LEU A 91 -7.31 -10.15 0.83
C LEU A 91 -5.94 -10.59 1.33
N ARG A 92 -5.80 -10.83 2.63
CA ARG A 92 -4.57 -11.32 3.27
C ARG A 92 -4.74 -12.74 3.75
N TYR A 93 -3.85 -13.64 3.34
CA TYR A 93 -3.77 -15.01 3.84
C TYR A 93 -2.51 -15.17 4.68
N HIS A 94 -2.67 -15.06 5.99
CA HIS A 94 -1.56 -15.17 6.93
C HIS A 94 -2.07 -15.57 8.32
N LYS A 95 -1.28 -16.36 9.05
CA LYS A 95 -1.65 -16.86 10.40
C LYS A 95 -1.99 -15.77 11.42
N SER A 96 -1.47 -14.56 11.23
CA SER A 96 -1.73 -13.42 12.13
C SER A 96 -3.04 -12.70 11.86
N VAL A 97 -3.77 -13.05 10.80
CA VAL A 97 -5.01 -12.36 10.44
C VAL A 97 -6.06 -12.56 11.53
N ASN A 98 -6.59 -11.45 12.01
CA ASN A 98 -7.72 -11.35 12.90
C ASN A 98 -8.58 -10.13 12.55
N LEU A 99 -9.74 -10.00 13.17
CA LEU A 99 -10.68 -8.93 12.87
C LEU A 99 -10.10 -7.53 13.14
N GLY A 100 -9.39 -7.33 14.25
CA GLY A 100 -8.81 -6.04 14.64
C GLY A 100 -7.81 -5.53 13.60
N ILE A 101 -6.91 -6.41 13.12
CA ILE A 101 -5.96 -6.11 12.05
C ILE A 101 -6.68 -5.73 10.75
N LEU A 102 -7.73 -6.46 10.37
CA LEU A 102 -8.46 -6.18 9.14
C LEU A 102 -9.28 -4.88 9.23
N LYS A 103 -9.86 -4.55 10.39
CA LYS A 103 -10.50 -3.25 10.62
C LYS A 103 -9.49 -2.10 10.49
N PHE A 104 -8.32 -2.24 11.11
CA PHE A 104 -7.21 -1.30 10.95
C PHE A 104 -6.87 -1.07 9.48
N LEU A 105 -6.61 -2.14 8.75
CA LEU A 105 -6.22 -2.06 7.35
C LEU A 105 -7.34 -1.51 6.45
N ALA A 106 -8.60 -1.82 6.73
CA ALA A 106 -9.74 -1.30 5.97
C ALA A 106 -9.96 0.19 6.20
N PHE A 107 -9.80 0.65 7.45
CA PHE A 107 -9.85 2.07 7.80
C PHE A 107 -8.77 2.87 7.05
N GLU A 108 -7.53 2.43 7.10
CA GLU A 108 -6.44 3.09 6.36
C GLU A 108 -6.62 3.03 4.85
N GLN A 109 -7.14 1.90 4.34
CA GLN A 109 -7.40 1.73 2.92
C GLN A 109 -8.42 2.74 2.39
N THR A 110 -9.42 3.12 3.19
CA THR A 110 -10.42 4.14 2.85
C THR A 110 -9.76 5.47 2.47
N PHE A 111 -8.82 5.92 3.28
CA PHE A 111 -8.11 7.19 3.03
C PHE A 111 -7.07 7.08 1.90
N LYS A 112 -6.38 5.96 1.81
CA LYS A 112 -5.44 5.71 0.72
C LYS A 112 -6.15 5.71 -0.64
N ASN A 113 -7.28 5.03 -0.75
CA ASN A 113 -8.06 4.98 -1.98
C ASN A 113 -8.61 6.36 -2.36
N SER A 114 -9.06 7.14 -1.37
CA SER A 114 -9.60 8.48 -1.60
C SER A 114 -8.58 9.45 -2.22
N LEU A 115 -7.28 9.25 -1.94
CA LEU A 115 -6.21 10.07 -2.52
C LEU A 115 -6.04 9.85 -4.02
N THR A 116 -6.37 8.67 -4.54
CA THR A 116 -6.17 8.34 -5.96
C THR A 116 -7.08 9.09 -6.92
N THR A 117 -8.05 9.84 -6.44
CA THR A 117 -9.11 10.50 -7.21
C THR A 117 -10.09 9.54 -7.90
N LEU A 118 -9.80 8.26 -7.92
CA LEU A 118 -10.66 7.24 -8.52
C LEU A 118 -11.84 6.88 -7.59
N PRO A 119 -12.96 6.40 -8.15
CA PRO A 119 -14.16 6.05 -7.37
C PRO A 119 -13.99 4.69 -6.69
N MET A 120 -13.26 4.67 -5.59
CA MET A 120 -13.01 3.46 -4.78
C MET A 120 -13.18 3.76 -3.30
N GLY A 121 -14.05 3.02 -2.65
CA GLY A 121 -14.20 2.99 -1.20
C GLY A 121 -13.09 2.21 -0.51
N GLY A 122 -13.28 1.86 0.76
CA GLY A 122 -12.29 1.13 1.56
C GLY A 122 -12.82 -0.20 2.09
N ALA A 123 -12.02 -1.24 1.95
CA ALA A 123 -12.27 -2.56 2.51
C ALA A 123 -10.96 -3.32 2.77
N LYS A 124 -11.05 -4.36 3.58
CA LYS A 124 -9.99 -5.35 3.76
C LYS A 124 -10.59 -6.68 4.13
N GLY A 125 -9.96 -7.76 3.71
CA GLY A 125 -10.40 -9.09 4.07
C GLY A 125 -9.25 -10.07 4.17
N GLY A 126 -9.57 -11.33 4.40
CA GLY A 126 -8.59 -12.39 4.47
C GLY A 126 -8.96 -13.52 5.38
N SER A 127 -7.96 -14.30 5.74
CA SER A 127 -8.09 -15.50 6.57
C SER A 127 -6.80 -15.76 7.35
N ASP A 128 -6.93 -16.46 8.46
CA ASP A 128 -5.81 -17.04 9.22
C ASP A 128 -5.15 -18.23 8.50
N PHE A 129 -5.63 -18.59 7.32
CA PHE A 129 -4.97 -19.54 6.42
C PHE A 129 -3.61 -19.00 5.95
N SER A 130 -2.60 -19.85 5.89
CA SER A 130 -1.30 -19.52 5.30
C SER A 130 -1.02 -20.42 4.09
N PRO A 131 -0.79 -19.85 2.90
CA PRO A 131 -0.45 -20.63 1.70
C PRO A 131 0.98 -21.20 1.76
N ARG A 132 1.79 -20.71 2.71
CA ARG A 132 3.20 -21.14 2.84
C ARG A 132 3.28 -22.64 3.17
N GLY A 133 4.01 -23.38 2.36
CA GLY A 133 4.17 -24.84 2.52
C GLY A 133 2.98 -25.68 2.07
N LYS A 134 1.98 -25.04 1.43
CA LYS A 134 0.82 -25.73 0.84
C LYS A 134 1.04 -26.00 -0.65
N SER A 135 0.46 -27.10 -1.14
CA SER A 135 0.43 -27.40 -2.59
C SER A 135 -0.49 -26.42 -3.34
N ASN A 136 -0.32 -26.35 -4.65
CA ASN A 136 -1.24 -25.57 -5.50
C ASN A 136 -2.69 -26.07 -5.38
N ASN A 137 -2.88 -27.37 -5.24
CA ASN A 137 -4.19 -27.98 -5.08
C ASN A 137 -4.83 -27.61 -3.73
N GLU A 138 -4.06 -27.60 -2.65
CA GLU A 138 -4.54 -27.15 -1.34
C GLU A 138 -4.95 -25.67 -1.37
N VAL A 139 -4.11 -24.80 -1.96
CA VAL A 139 -4.41 -23.38 -2.09
C VAL A 139 -5.63 -23.15 -2.97
N MET A 140 -5.76 -23.88 -4.06
CA MET A 140 -6.94 -23.82 -4.94
C MET A 140 -8.23 -24.20 -4.18
N ARG A 141 -8.23 -25.32 -3.46
CA ARG A 141 -9.38 -25.77 -2.68
C ARG A 141 -9.76 -24.75 -1.59
N PHE A 142 -8.75 -24.20 -0.91
CA PHE A 142 -8.99 -23.14 0.07
C PHE A 142 -9.63 -21.90 -0.58
N CYS A 143 -9.07 -21.39 -1.68
CA CYS A 143 -9.62 -20.23 -2.40
C CYS A 143 -11.05 -20.45 -2.87
N GLN A 144 -11.35 -21.65 -3.36
CA GLN A 144 -12.71 -22.02 -3.78
C GLN A 144 -13.70 -22.05 -2.60
N ALA A 145 -13.29 -22.63 -1.48
CA ALA A 145 -14.10 -22.65 -0.24
C ALA A 145 -14.32 -21.24 0.31
N PHE A 146 -13.28 -20.41 0.34
CA PHE A 146 -13.36 -19.01 0.77
C PHE A 146 -14.33 -18.21 -0.11
N MET A 147 -14.23 -18.34 -1.44
CA MET A 147 -15.10 -17.63 -2.37
C MET A 147 -16.54 -18.08 -2.32
N THR A 148 -16.80 -19.35 -2.01
CA THR A 148 -18.16 -19.89 -1.84
C THR A 148 -18.93 -19.14 -0.75
N GLU A 149 -18.25 -18.69 0.29
CA GLU A 149 -18.84 -17.88 1.35
C GLU A 149 -18.92 -16.38 0.99
N LEU A 150 -17.90 -15.85 0.30
CA LEU A 150 -17.76 -14.41 0.08
C LEU A 150 -18.51 -13.89 -1.16
N TYR A 151 -18.75 -14.69 -2.18
CA TYR A 151 -19.20 -14.22 -3.52
C TYR A 151 -20.49 -13.39 -3.50
N ARG A 152 -21.39 -13.63 -2.55
CA ARG A 152 -22.67 -12.89 -2.43
C ARG A 152 -22.49 -11.44 -1.99
N HIS A 153 -21.29 -11.10 -1.51
CA HIS A 153 -20.94 -9.79 -0.97
C HIS A 153 -19.94 -9.06 -1.86
N MET A 154 -19.74 -9.55 -3.08
CA MET A 154 -18.80 -9.00 -4.06
C MET A 154 -19.50 -8.68 -5.36
N GLY A 155 -18.95 -7.76 -6.10
CA GLY A 155 -19.39 -7.38 -7.43
C GLY A 155 -18.60 -6.19 -7.95
N PRO A 156 -18.62 -5.91 -9.27
CA PRO A 156 -17.85 -4.81 -9.85
C PRO A 156 -18.26 -3.44 -9.30
N ASP A 157 -19.52 -3.30 -8.89
CA ASP A 157 -20.08 -2.05 -8.35
C ASP A 157 -20.35 -2.09 -6.84
N GLU A 158 -20.06 -3.20 -6.19
CA GLU A 158 -20.28 -3.41 -4.75
C GLU A 158 -18.94 -3.49 -3.98
N ASP A 159 -18.17 -4.53 -4.23
CA ASP A 159 -16.92 -4.82 -3.53
C ASP A 159 -15.95 -5.57 -4.45
N VAL A 160 -14.78 -4.95 -4.69
CA VAL A 160 -13.75 -5.48 -5.58
C VAL A 160 -12.48 -5.75 -4.79
N PRO A 161 -12.28 -6.96 -4.26
CA PRO A 161 -11.04 -7.33 -3.58
C PRO A 161 -9.82 -7.36 -4.51
N ALA A 162 -8.64 -7.40 -3.90
CA ALA A 162 -7.35 -7.53 -4.58
C ALA A 162 -6.44 -8.50 -3.82
N GLY A 163 -5.21 -8.66 -4.29
CA GLY A 163 -4.17 -9.35 -3.56
C GLY A 163 -3.57 -8.52 -2.42
N ASP A 164 -2.98 -9.21 -1.47
CA ASP A 164 -2.18 -8.69 -0.36
C ASP A 164 -1.23 -9.80 0.10
N ILE A 165 -0.66 -9.74 1.30
CA ILE A 165 0.21 -10.80 1.85
C ILE A 165 -0.47 -12.17 1.73
N GLY A 166 0.22 -13.12 1.10
CA GLY A 166 -0.28 -14.49 0.89
C GLY A 166 -1.34 -14.64 -0.21
N VAL A 167 -1.68 -13.56 -0.91
CA VAL A 167 -2.61 -13.57 -2.05
C VAL A 167 -1.97 -12.87 -3.24
N GLY A 168 -1.38 -13.65 -4.12
CA GLY A 168 -0.81 -13.19 -5.39
C GLY A 168 -1.68 -13.55 -6.58
N GLY A 169 -1.11 -13.47 -7.79
CA GLY A 169 -1.83 -13.76 -9.05
C GLY A 169 -2.44 -15.15 -9.10
N ARG A 170 -1.78 -16.16 -8.53
CA ARG A 170 -2.29 -17.53 -8.41
C ARG A 170 -3.59 -17.57 -7.62
N GLU A 171 -3.59 -17.02 -6.42
CA GLU A 171 -4.75 -16.99 -5.54
C GLU A 171 -5.90 -16.17 -6.15
N VAL A 172 -5.58 -15.01 -6.72
CA VAL A 172 -6.56 -14.17 -7.44
C VAL A 172 -7.20 -14.95 -8.59
N GLY A 173 -6.42 -15.73 -9.33
CA GLY A 173 -6.93 -16.60 -10.40
C GLY A 173 -7.90 -17.64 -9.89
N TYR A 174 -7.57 -18.35 -8.81
CA TYR A 174 -8.45 -19.36 -8.21
C TYR A 174 -9.75 -18.74 -7.65
N LEU A 175 -9.65 -17.58 -7.00
CA LEU A 175 -10.79 -16.83 -6.48
C LEU A 175 -11.71 -16.37 -7.63
N PHE A 176 -11.14 -15.82 -8.70
CA PHE A 176 -11.89 -15.35 -9.86
C PHE A 176 -12.61 -16.50 -10.59
N GLY A 177 -11.91 -17.62 -10.80
CA GLY A 177 -12.50 -18.80 -11.43
C GLY A 177 -13.73 -19.33 -10.68
N MET A 178 -13.64 -19.35 -9.33
CA MET A 178 -14.77 -19.79 -8.50
C MET A 178 -15.91 -18.77 -8.48
N TYR A 179 -15.61 -17.47 -8.39
CA TYR A 179 -16.62 -16.41 -8.50
C TYR A 179 -17.41 -16.52 -9.81
N LYS A 180 -16.69 -16.62 -10.95
CA LYS A 180 -17.30 -16.79 -12.26
C LYS A 180 -18.18 -18.03 -12.33
N LYS A 181 -17.75 -19.15 -11.73
CA LYS A 181 -18.54 -20.39 -11.68
C LYS A 181 -19.83 -20.21 -10.89
N LEU A 182 -19.77 -19.56 -9.73
CA LEU A 182 -20.93 -19.40 -8.83
C LEU A 182 -21.96 -18.40 -9.37
N THR A 183 -21.50 -17.33 -9.99
CA THR A 183 -22.36 -16.26 -10.49
C THR A 183 -22.84 -16.47 -11.92
N HIS A 184 -22.18 -17.34 -12.68
CA HIS A 184 -22.36 -17.50 -14.15
C HIS A 184 -22.08 -16.19 -14.93
N GLN A 185 -21.26 -15.29 -14.37
CA GLN A 185 -20.97 -13.98 -14.96
C GLN A 185 -19.46 -13.74 -15.03
N PHE A 186 -19.02 -13.20 -16.17
CA PHE A 186 -17.65 -12.70 -16.35
C PHE A 186 -17.65 -11.19 -16.07
N GLN A 187 -17.40 -10.83 -14.82
CA GLN A 187 -17.46 -9.46 -14.33
C GLN A 187 -16.06 -8.93 -13.95
N GLY A 188 -15.91 -7.61 -13.91
CA GLY A 188 -14.70 -6.92 -13.45
C GLY A 188 -14.55 -6.95 -11.93
N VAL A 189 -14.61 -8.12 -11.35
CA VAL A 189 -14.40 -8.37 -9.92
C VAL A 189 -12.98 -8.88 -9.69
N LEU A 190 -12.39 -8.57 -8.54
CA LEU A 190 -10.98 -8.77 -8.23
C LEU A 190 -10.03 -7.96 -9.13
N THR A 191 -8.96 -7.46 -8.56
CA THR A 191 -7.84 -6.85 -9.29
C THR A 191 -6.53 -7.56 -8.98
N GLY A 192 -5.53 -7.39 -9.87
CA GLY A 192 -4.35 -8.22 -9.88
C GLY A 192 -4.54 -9.53 -10.65
N LYS A 193 -5.53 -9.52 -11.55
CA LYS A 193 -5.80 -10.66 -12.44
C LYS A 193 -4.69 -10.86 -13.47
N GLY A 194 -4.59 -12.08 -14.00
CA GLY A 194 -3.76 -12.37 -15.16
C GLY A 194 -4.22 -11.59 -16.41
N GLN A 195 -3.29 -11.33 -17.31
CA GLN A 195 -3.59 -10.61 -18.57
C GLN A 195 -4.63 -11.32 -19.43
N GLU A 196 -4.75 -12.63 -19.28
CA GLU A 196 -5.64 -13.51 -20.04
C GLU A 196 -7.11 -13.30 -19.69
N PHE A 197 -7.40 -12.75 -18.52
CA PHE A 197 -8.77 -12.59 -18.01
C PHE A 197 -9.05 -11.23 -17.36
N GLY A 198 -8.43 -10.18 -17.89
CA GLY A 198 -8.77 -8.79 -17.57
C GLY A 198 -7.81 -8.06 -16.64
N GLY A 199 -6.58 -8.57 -16.46
CA GLY A 199 -5.52 -7.89 -15.74
C GLY A 199 -5.01 -6.65 -16.49
N SER A 200 -4.49 -5.65 -15.76
CA SER A 200 -3.90 -4.45 -16.32
C SER A 200 -2.38 -4.58 -16.47
N LEU A 201 -1.85 -4.02 -17.56
CA LEU A 201 -0.43 -3.72 -17.69
C LEU A 201 -0.03 -2.69 -16.59
N ILE A 202 1.28 -2.55 -16.35
CA ILE A 202 1.85 -1.64 -15.34
C ILE A 202 1.47 -2.01 -13.87
N ARG A 203 0.62 -3.01 -13.63
CA ARG A 203 0.25 -3.36 -12.25
C ARG A 203 1.45 -3.83 -11.41
N PRO A 204 2.36 -4.68 -11.90
CA PRO A 204 3.58 -5.06 -11.16
C PRO A 204 4.50 -3.85 -10.87
N GLU A 205 4.62 -2.93 -11.80
CA GLU A 205 5.49 -1.76 -11.74
C GLU A 205 4.90 -0.63 -10.87
N ALA A 206 3.59 -0.61 -10.73
CA ALA A 206 2.82 0.57 -10.30
C ALA A 206 3.25 1.16 -8.95
N THR A 207 3.55 0.35 -7.96
CA THR A 207 3.94 0.86 -6.62
C THR A 207 5.32 1.51 -6.69
N GLY A 208 6.30 0.86 -7.31
CA GLY A 208 7.64 1.40 -7.48
C GLY A 208 7.66 2.64 -8.36
N TYR A 209 7.02 2.59 -9.51
CA TYR A 209 6.91 3.74 -10.43
C TYR A 209 6.21 4.92 -9.77
N GLY A 210 5.08 4.67 -9.12
CA GLY A 210 4.31 5.72 -8.44
C GLY A 210 5.10 6.40 -7.33
N ASN A 211 5.88 5.63 -6.55
CA ASN A 211 6.74 6.19 -5.51
C ASN A 211 7.81 7.14 -6.10
N VAL A 212 8.42 6.76 -7.21
CA VAL A 212 9.40 7.62 -7.88
C VAL A 212 8.75 8.86 -8.49
N TYR A 213 7.55 8.76 -9.08
CA TYR A 213 6.81 9.94 -9.57
C TYR A 213 6.49 10.91 -8.43
N PHE A 214 6.04 10.39 -7.30
CA PHE A 214 5.77 11.22 -6.12
C PHE A 214 7.04 11.91 -5.60
N LEU A 215 8.15 11.17 -5.52
CA LEU A 215 9.46 11.70 -5.17
C LEU A 215 9.88 12.84 -6.10
N CYS A 216 9.75 12.68 -7.41
CA CYS A 216 10.07 13.73 -8.38
C CYS A 216 9.27 15.01 -8.13
N ASN A 217 7.98 14.87 -7.81
CA ASN A 217 7.13 16.00 -7.46
C ASN A 217 7.59 16.69 -6.16
N MET A 218 7.99 15.93 -5.14
CA MET A 218 8.55 16.51 -3.92
C MET A 218 9.84 17.28 -4.20
N LEU A 219 10.77 16.70 -4.97
CA LEU A 219 12.03 17.35 -5.34
C LEU A 219 11.78 18.63 -6.14
N ALA A 220 10.80 18.61 -7.05
CA ALA A 220 10.42 19.77 -7.86
C ALA A 220 9.96 20.97 -7.02
N THR A 221 9.36 20.76 -5.84
CA THR A 221 9.00 21.85 -4.91
C THR A 221 10.22 22.66 -4.42
N LYS A 222 11.41 22.07 -4.51
CA LYS A 222 12.69 22.71 -4.17
C LYS A 222 13.55 23.01 -5.40
N GLY A 223 13.02 22.87 -6.61
CA GLY A 223 13.78 23.06 -7.84
C GLY A 223 14.88 22.03 -8.07
N ILE A 224 14.77 20.83 -7.50
CA ILE A 224 15.77 19.76 -7.56
C ILE A 224 15.34 18.75 -8.62
N ASP A 225 16.27 18.37 -9.49
CA ASP A 225 16.12 17.26 -10.43
C ASP A 225 16.65 15.97 -9.79
N ILE A 226 15.96 14.86 -10.04
CA ILE A 226 16.39 13.52 -9.58
C ILE A 226 17.63 13.02 -10.34
N LYS A 227 17.87 13.51 -11.55
CA LYS A 227 18.99 13.09 -12.40
C LYS A 227 20.33 13.25 -11.67
N GLY A 228 21.13 12.20 -11.68
CA GLY A 228 22.43 12.17 -11.04
C GLY A 228 22.41 11.98 -9.51
N LYS A 229 21.25 11.92 -8.87
CA LYS A 229 21.14 11.69 -7.44
C LYS A 229 21.44 10.23 -7.07
N THR A 230 22.14 10.03 -5.97
CA THR A 230 22.39 8.72 -5.38
C THR A 230 21.23 8.33 -4.45
N VAL A 231 20.76 7.10 -4.56
CA VAL A 231 19.54 6.64 -3.89
C VAL A 231 19.79 5.34 -3.13
N LEU A 232 19.47 5.33 -1.84
CA LEU A 232 19.38 4.11 -1.05
C LEU A 232 18.00 3.48 -1.26
N VAL A 233 18.00 2.22 -1.68
CA VAL A 233 16.77 1.41 -1.80
C VAL A 233 16.90 0.21 -0.90
N SER A 234 15.89 -0.09 -0.10
CA SER A 234 15.78 -1.35 0.64
C SER A 234 14.85 -2.33 -0.07
N GLY A 235 15.04 -3.62 0.23
CA GLY A 235 14.30 -4.68 -0.43
C GLY A 235 14.93 -5.11 -1.74
N SER A 236 14.44 -6.22 -2.25
CA SER A 236 14.79 -6.83 -3.54
C SER A 236 13.59 -7.48 -4.21
N GLY A 237 12.40 -7.23 -3.68
CA GLY A 237 11.14 -7.69 -4.24
C GLY A 237 10.57 -6.71 -5.27
N ASN A 238 9.32 -6.90 -5.61
CA ASN A 238 8.63 -6.19 -6.68
C ASN A 238 8.73 -4.65 -6.55
N VAL A 239 8.43 -4.09 -5.39
CA VAL A 239 8.47 -2.64 -5.17
C VAL A 239 9.89 -2.10 -5.38
N ALA A 240 10.90 -2.74 -4.78
CA ALA A 240 12.29 -2.32 -4.90
C ALA A 240 12.81 -2.42 -6.34
N GLN A 241 12.52 -3.53 -7.04
CA GLN A 241 12.94 -3.74 -8.42
C GLN A 241 12.42 -2.64 -9.35
N TYR A 242 11.13 -2.35 -9.30
CA TYR A 242 10.53 -1.34 -10.17
C TYR A 242 10.79 0.11 -9.71
N THR A 243 11.06 0.33 -8.43
CA THR A 243 11.64 1.59 -7.96
C THR A 243 13.00 1.84 -8.62
N MET A 244 13.90 0.85 -8.58
CA MET A 244 15.22 0.96 -9.22
C MET A 244 15.11 1.14 -10.73
N GLU A 245 14.21 0.41 -11.40
CA GLU A 245 13.97 0.56 -12.84
C GLU A 245 13.57 1.98 -13.22
N LYS A 246 12.61 2.56 -12.49
CA LYS A 246 12.17 3.94 -12.78
C LYS A 246 13.26 4.96 -12.46
N LEU A 247 14.02 4.77 -11.38
CA LEU A 247 15.18 5.61 -11.08
C LEU A 247 16.20 5.63 -12.23
N LEU A 248 16.53 4.45 -12.78
CA LEU A 248 17.44 4.35 -13.92
C LEU A 248 16.90 5.07 -15.16
N GLN A 249 15.61 4.91 -15.47
CA GLN A 249 14.97 5.59 -16.58
C GLN A 249 15.07 7.13 -16.47
N LEU A 250 15.08 7.66 -15.25
CA LEU A 250 15.17 9.09 -14.97
C LEU A 250 16.61 9.58 -14.72
N GLY A 251 17.60 8.71 -14.85
CA GLY A 251 19.00 9.05 -14.70
C GLY A 251 19.50 9.19 -13.27
N ALA A 252 18.75 8.67 -12.29
CA ALA A 252 19.21 8.54 -10.92
C ALA A 252 20.04 7.26 -10.73
N LYS A 253 20.75 7.17 -9.61
CA LYS A 253 21.73 6.12 -9.32
C LYS A 253 21.36 5.36 -8.06
N PRO A 254 20.62 4.23 -8.14
CA PRO A 254 20.42 3.35 -7.00
C PRO A 254 21.74 2.67 -6.64
N VAL A 255 22.10 2.69 -5.35
CA VAL A 255 23.38 2.17 -4.86
C VAL A 255 23.25 1.05 -3.85
N THR A 256 22.05 0.74 -3.40
CA THR A 256 21.79 -0.34 -2.43
C THR A 256 20.58 -1.19 -2.83
N CYS A 257 20.59 -2.42 -2.36
CA CYS A 257 19.50 -3.37 -2.42
C CYS A 257 19.63 -4.29 -1.21
N SER A 258 18.52 -4.80 -0.68
CA SER A 258 18.57 -5.62 0.53
C SER A 258 17.58 -6.78 0.51
N ASP A 259 17.81 -7.77 1.36
CA ASP A 259 16.82 -8.79 1.73
C ASP A 259 16.82 -9.01 3.25
N SER A 260 16.22 -10.11 3.71
CA SER A 260 16.17 -10.42 5.15
C SER A 260 17.53 -10.68 5.78
N ASP A 261 18.53 -11.05 4.99
CA ASP A 261 19.85 -11.47 5.47
C ASP A 261 20.88 -10.32 5.52
N GLY A 262 20.62 -9.23 4.78
CA GLY A 262 21.52 -8.08 4.75
C GLY A 262 21.31 -7.20 3.53
N TYR A 263 22.28 -6.32 3.26
CA TYR A 263 22.25 -5.44 2.10
C TYR A 263 23.57 -5.41 1.34
N ILE A 264 23.49 -5.03 0.08
CA ILE A 264 24.65 -4.69 -0.75
C ILE A 264 24.76 -3.17 -0.91
N TYR A 265 25.99 -2.69 -1.00
CA TYR A 265 26.31 -1.32 -1.38
C TYR A 265 27.25 -1.31 -2.59
N ASP A 266 26.75 -0.78 -3.68
CA ASP A 266 27.46 -0.66 -4.95
C ASP A 266 27.65 0.83 -5.28
N PRO A 267 28.83 1.41 -4.98
CA PRO A 267 29.07 2.84 -5.17
C PRO A 267 29.06 3.26 -6.65
N ASP A 268 29.31 2.33 -7.56
CA ASP A 268 29.23 2.57 -9.01
C ASP A 268 27.79 2.63 -9.52
N GLY A 269 26.85 2.17 -8.71
CA GLY A 269 25.44 2.11 -9.00
C GLY A 269 24.99 0.77 -9.59
N ILE A 270 23.72 0.47 -9.33
CA ILE A 270 23.00 -0.67 -9.92
C ILE A 270 22.46 -0.18 -11.26
N ASP A 271 23.10 -0.54 -12.35
CA ASP A 271 22.66 -0.23 -13.72
C ASP A 271 21.62 -1.24 -14.23
N ARG A 272 21.22 -1.14 -15.50
CA ARG A 272 20.22 -2.02 -16.10
C ARG A 272 20.63 -3.49 -16.06
N GLU A 273 21.88 -3.81 -16.41
CA GLU A 273 22.38 -5.20 -16.41
C GLU A 273 22.36 -5.78 -14.99
N LYS A 274 22.83 -5.03 -14.02
CA LYS A 274 22.83 -5.42 -12.61
C LYS A 274 21.41 -5.57 -12.06
N LEU A 275 20.47 -4.72 -12.46
CA LEU A 275 19.06 -4.85 -12.08
C LEU A 275 18.43 -6.10 -12.71
N ASP A 276 18.72 -6.41 -13.96
CA ASP A 276 18.24 -7.63 -14.61
C ASP A 276 18.77 -8.89 -13.89
N TYR A 277 20.01 -8.84 -13.43
CA TYR A 277 20.57 -9.90 -12.58
C TYR A 277 19.82 -10.03 -11.25
N ILE A 278 19.50 -8.91 -10.58
CA ILE A 278 18.70 -8.95 -9.34
C ILE A 278 17.32 -9.57 -9.61
N MET A 279 16.66 -9.19 -10.71
CA MET A 279 15.35 -9.73 -11.07
C MET A 279 15.42 -11.24 -11.31
N GLU A 280 16.41 -11.73 -12.04
CA GLU A 280 16.62 -13.17 -12.27
C GLU A 280 16.89 -13.89 -10.95
N LEU A 281 17.84 -13.39 -10.17
CA LEU A 281 18.22 -13.96 -8.88
C LEU A 281 17.03 -14.10 -7.92
N LYS A 282 16.19 -13.04 -7.83
CA LYS A 282 15.10 -13.02 -6.86
C LYS A 282 13.81 -13.68 -7.35
N ASN A 283 13.48 -13.51 -8.62
CA ASN A 283 12.19 -13.94 -9.16
C ASN A 283 12.23 -15.37 -9.71
N VAL A 284 13.36 -15.80 -10.24
CA VAL A 284 13.54 -17.12 -10.87
C VAL A 284 14.30 -18.06 -9.94
N GLU A 285 15.54 -17.70 -9.59
CA GLU A 285 16.43 -18.55 -8.79
C GLU A 285 16.07 -18.57 -7.30
N ARG A 286 15.33 -17.55 -6.82
CA ARG A 286 14.97 -17.34 -5.39
C ARG A 286 16.21 -17.26 -4.48
N GLY A 287 17.31 -16.77 -5.02
CA GLY A 287 18.58 -16.61 -4.35
C GLY A 287 18.61 -15.43 -3.35
N ARG A 288 19.78 -15.19 -2.79
CA ARG A 288 20.03 -14.15 -1.80
C ARG A 288 20.83 -13.00 -2.38
N ILE A 289 20.59 -11.77 -1.90
CA ILE A 289 21.25 -10.58 -2.44
C ILE A 289 22.77 -10.60 -2.21
N LYS A 290 23.27 -11.41 -1.28
CA LYS A 290 24.69 -11.68 -1.08
C LYS A 290 25.39 -12.15 -2.36
N GLU A 291 24.70 -12.93 -3.20
CA GLU A 291 25.22 -13.45 -4.47
C GLU A 291 25.53 -12.32 -5.46
N TYR A 292 24.81 -11.20 -5.41
CA TYR A 292 25.15 -10.01 -6.16
C TYR A 292 26.51 -9.44 -5.74
N ALA A 293 26.74 -9.33 -4.42
CA ALA A 293 28.03 -8.84 -3.91
C ALA A 293 29.20 -9.73 -4.32
N GLU A 294 29.01 -11.05 -4.31
CA GLU A 294 30.00 -12.02 -4.75
C GLU A 294 30.29 -11.89 -6.26
N LYS A 295 29.24 -11.70 -7.08
CA LYS A 295 29.38 -11.57 -8.54
C LYS A 295 30.09 -10.28 -8.96
N TYR A 296 29.72 -9.16 -8.34
CA TYR A 296 30.21 -7.83 -8.74
C TYR A 296 31.34 -7.28 -7.85
N GLY A 297 31.76 -8.03 -6.82
CA GLY A 297 32.88 -7.64 -5.96
C GLY A 297 32.58 -6.41 -5.11
N VAL A 298 31.35 -6.22 -4.67
CA VAL A 298 30.91 -5.06 -3.90
C VAL A 298 30.64 -5.40 -2.42
N LYS A 299 30.52 -4.39 -1.59
CA LYS A 299 30.26 -4.53 -0.15
C LYS A 299 28.95 -5.25 0.13
N TYR A 300 29.02 -6.24 1.03
CA TYR A 300 27.85 -6.87 1.64
C TYR A 300 27.90 -6.72 3.16
N VAL A 301 26.80 -6.36 3.78
CA VAL A 301 26.68 -6.24 5.23
C VAL A 301 25.54 -7.13 5.71
N ALA A 302 25.91 -8.21 6.42
CA ALA A 302 24.95 -9.16 6.95
C ALA A 302 24.18 -8.57 8.13
N GLY A 303 22.90 -8.92 8.23
CA GLY A 303 22.02 -8.56 9.37
C GLY A 303 21.71 -7.07 9.51
N ALA A 304 22.04 -6.24 8.52
CA ALA A 304 21.86 -4.79 8.58
C ALA A 304 20.99 -4.25 7.45
N LYS A 305 20.59 -2.99 7.59
CA LYS A 305 19.84 -2.20 6.60
C LYS A 305 20.69 -1.07 6.05
N PRO A 306 20.42 -0.56 4.83
CA PRO A 306 21.37 0.34 4.13
C PRO A 306 21.39 1.79 4.63
N TRP A 307 20.69 2.12 5.69
CA TRP A 307 20.38 3.50 6.09
C TRP A 307 21.57 4.30 6.66
N PHE A 308 22.70 3.65 6.89
CA PHE A 308 23.94 4.28 7.34
C PHE A 308 24.93 4.61 6.22
N GLU A 309 24.61 4.21 4.99
CA GLU A 309 25.39 4.59 3.81
C GLU A 309 25.07 6.02 3.37
N LYS A 310 26.04 6.69 2.75
CA LYS A 310 25.88 8.07 2.28
C LYS A 310 25.15 8.11 0.95
N ALA A 311 24.09 8.91 0.86
CA ALA A 311 23.36 9.16 -0.37
C ALA A 311 22.49 10.43 -0.28
N ASP A 312 21.90 10.85 -1.40
CA ASP A 312 21.02 12.01 -1.47
C ASP A 312 19.59 11.69 -1.05
N ILE A 313 19.12 10.48 -1.34
CA ILE A 313 17.71 10.08 -1.23
C ILE A 313 17.61 8.68 -0.62
N ALA A 314 16.57 8.43 0.18
CA ALA A 314 16.26 7.11 0.72
C ALA A 314 14.82 6.68 0.34
N LEU A 315 14.70 5.49 -0.25
CA LEU A 315 13.43 4.89 -0.68
C LEU A 315 13.22 3.52 -0.01
N PRO A 316 12.69 3.50 1.23
CA PRO A 316 12.42 2.25 1.91
C PRO A 316 11.31 1.47 1.19
N SER A 317 11.65 0.29 0.68
CA SER A 317 10.80 -0.52 -0.22
C SER A 317 10.71 -1.98 0.20
N ALA A 318 11.05 -2.30 1.45
CA ALA A 318 11.06 -3.67 1.98
C ALA A 318 9.92 -3.93 2.98
N THR A 319 10.10 -3.55 4.24
CA THR A 319 9.24 -3.95 5.34
C THR A 319 8.86 -2.79 6.25
N GLN A 320 7.82 -3.01 7.06
CA GLN A 320 7.46 -2.05 8.10
C GLN A 320 8.56 -1.94 9.18
N ASN A 321 8.67 -0.76 9.79
CA ASN A 321 9.58 -0.44 10.89
C ASN A 321 11.07 -0.70 10.60
N GLU A 322 11.48 -0.58 9.34
CA GLU A 322 12.88 -0.78 8.95
C GLU A 322 13.77 0.45 9.16
N ILE A 323 13.19 1.64 9.32
CA ILE A 323 13.88 2.87 9.70
C ILE A 323 13.45 3.28 11.11
N ASN A 324 14.34 3.11 12.08
CA ASN A 324 14.14 3.59 13.43
C ASN A 324 14.74 5.00 13.62
N GLU A 325 14.67 5.54 14.83
CA GLU A 325 15.17 6.89 15.15
C GLU A 325 16.67 7.04 14.86
N GLU A 326 17.48 6.04 15.19
CA GLU A 326 18.92 6.05 14.96
C GLU A 326 19.24 6.09 13.47
N ALA A 327 18.60 5.24 12.67
CA ALA A 327 18.73 5.22 11.22
C ALA A 327 18.28 6.54 10.59
N ALA A 328 17.18 7.13 11.05
CA ALA A 328 16.72 8.44 10.58
C ALA A 328 17.74 9.55 10.86
N LYS A 329 18.31 9.59 12.06
CA LYS A 329 19.38 10.53 12.41
C LYS A 329 20.62 10.35 11.53
N ALA A 330 20.99 9.10 11.24
CA ALA A 330 22.11 8.79 10.35
C ALA A 330 21.86 9.27 8.91
N LEU A 331 20.64 9.05 8.38
CA LEU A 331 20.25 9.57 7.07
C LEU A 331 20.38 11.09 6.97
N ILE A 332 19.90 11.82 7.99
CA ILE A 332 20.02 13.28 8.05
C ILE A 332 21.50 13.71 8.13
N ALA A 333 22.28 13.08 9.01
CA ALA A 333 23.71 13.40 9.17
C ALA A 333 24.51 13.14 7.89
N ASN A 334 24.10 12.14 7.09
CA ASN A 334 24.71 11.81 5.79
C ASN A 334 24.21 12.68 4.63
N GLY A 335 23.33 13.65 4.88
CA GLY A 335 22.88 14.64 3.90
C GLY A 335 21.71 14.20 3.02
N VAL A 336 20.91 13.23 3.45
CA VAL A 336 19.69 12.84 2.75
C VAL A 336 18.70 14.01 2.73
N ILE A 337 18.24 14.38 1.54
CA ILE A 337 17.32 15.50 1.30
C ILE A 337 15.87 15.07 1.18
N ALA A 338 15.62 13.80 0.85
CA ALA A 338 14.28 13.26 0.66
C ALA A 338 14.19 11.79 1.09
N VAL A 339 13.06 11.45 1.71
CA VAL A 339 12.65 10.08 2.03
C VAL A 339 11.24 9.87 1.47
N SER A 340 11.04 8.84 0.63
CA SER A 340 9.74 8.50 0.06
C SER A 340 9.45 7.01 0.25
N GLU A 341 8.36 6.71 0.94
CA GLU A 341 8.05 5.36 1.41
C GLU A 341 7.34 4.52 0.33
N GLY A 342 8.06 3.56 -0.23
CA GLY A 342 7.48 2.53 -1.12
C GLY A 342 6.78 1.40 -0.36
N ALA A 343 7.32 1.01 0.80
CA ALA A 343 6.70 0.05 1.69
C ALA A 343 5.56 0.66 2.53
N ASN A 344 4.79 -0.20 3.19
CA ASN A 344 3.79 0.26 4.15
C ASN A 344 4.46 0.46 5.52
N MET A 345 4.37 1.69 6.05
CA MET A 345 4.91 2.09 7.36
C MET A 345 6.37 1.65 7.63
N PRO A 346 7.32 1.91 6.72
CA PRO A 346 8.70 1.49 6.92
C PRO A 346 9.43 2.30 7.98
N SER A 347 8.99 3.54 8.25
CA SER A 347 9.57 4.41 9.29
C SER A 347 8.76 4.33 10.57
N THR A 348 9.47 4.23 11.72
CA THR A 348 8.82 4.30 13.03
C THR A 348 8.32 5.74 13.31
N PRO A 349 7.37 5.94 14.25
CA PRO A 349 6.92 7.29 14.62
C PRO A 349 8.06 8.23 15.02
N GLU A 350 9.06 7.70 15.73
CA GLU A 350 10.25 8.44 16.14
C GLU A 350 11.10 8.87 14.93
N ALA A 351 11.27 7.97 13.95
CA ALA A 351 11.97 8.27 12.70
C ALA A 351 11.25 9.35 11.91
N ILE A 352 9.92 9.26 11.78
CA ILE A 352 9.09 10.28 11.11
C ILE A 352 9.29 11.64 11.77
N LYS A 353 9.30 11.69 13.12
CA LYS A 353 9.53 12.92 13.86
C LYS A 353 10.92 13.51 13.55
N VAL A 354 11.97 12.71 13.47
CA VAL A 354 13.32 13.16 13.07
C VAL A 354 13.29 13.80 11.68
N PHE A 355 12.62 13.20 10.70
CA PHE A 355 12.52 13.77 9.36
C PHE A 355 11.75 15.09 9.33
N GLN A 356 10.64 15.18 10.07
CA GLN A 356 9.84 16.40 10.16
C GLN A 356 10.57 17.52 10.90
N ASP A 357 11.23 17.23 12.00
CA ASP A 357 12.02 18.21 12.77
C ASP A 357 13.19 18.76 11.92
N ALA A 358 13.82 17.92 11.10
CA ALA A 358 14.85 18.32 10.15
C ALA A 358 14.29 19.02 8.89
N LYS A 359 12.97 19.05 8.72
CA LYS A 359 12.26 19.65 7.58
C LYS A 359 12.76 19.18 6.21
N ILE A 360 13.17 17.91 6.11
CA ILE A 360 13.46 17.30 4.81
C ILE A 360 12.16 16.95 4.09
N LEU A 361 12.28 16.63 2.81
CA LEU A 361 11.16 16.12 2.02
C LEU A 361 10.86 14.68 2.49
N TYR A 362 9.76 14.49 3.20
CA TYR A 362 9.33 13.17 3.69
C TYR A 362 7.89 12.90 3.27
N SER A 363 7.65 11.77 2.62
CA SER A 363 6.30 11.32 2.25
C SER A 363 5.94 9.98 2.87
N PRO A 364 4.74 9.87 3.47
CA PRO A 364 4.25 8.63 4.03
C PRO A 364 3.83 7.64 2.94
N GLY A 365 3.93 6.34 3.23
CA GLY A 365 3.58 5.29 2.30
C GLY A 365 2.18 5.40 1.72
N LYS A 366 1.18 5.79 2.52
CA LYS A 366 -0.21 5.90 2.03
C LYS A 366 -0.38 6.86 0.83
N ALA A 367 0.48 7.87 0.70
CA ALA A 367 0.51 8.75 -0.47
C ALA A 367 1.50 8.23 -1.53
N ALA A 368 2.75 8.01 -1.13
CA ALA A 368 3.82 7.66 -2.06
C ALA A 368 3.64 6.28 -2.72
N ASN A 369 3.12 5.29 -2.00
CA ASN A 369 2.92 3.94 -2.55
C ASN A 369 1.50 3.69 -3.12
N ALA A 370 0.68 4.72 -3.25
CA ALA A 370 -0.68 4.61 -3.77
C ALA A 370 -0.76 4.18 -5.24
N GLY A 371 0.36 4.16 -5.96
CA GLY A 371 0.41 3.72 -7.37
C GLY A 371 -0.15 2.32 -7.57
N GLY A 372 0.09 1.39 -6.66
CA GLY A 372 -0.44 0.04 -6.75
C GLY A 372 -1.97 -0.02 -6.75
N VAL A 373 -2.61 0.68 -5.83
CA VAL A 373 -4.08 0.75 -5.77
C VAL A 373 -4.64 1.63 -6.89
N ALA A 374 -3.92 2.66 -7.33
CA ALA A 374 -4.31 3.46 -8.47
C ALA A 374 -4.45 2.61 -9.74
N VAL A 375 -3.44 1.80 -10.07
CA VAL A 375 -3.52 0.90 -11.23
C VAL A 375 -4.56 -0.21 -11.02
N SER A 376 -4.81 -0.64 -9.79
CA SER A 376 -5.96 -1.51 -9.51
C SER A 376 -7.30 -0.85 -9.89
N GLY A 377 -7.46 0.43 -9.60
CA GLY A 377 -8.63 1.21 -10.06
C GLY A 377 -8.69 1.36 -11.58
N LEU A 378 -7.55 1.56 -12.24
CA LEU A 378 -7.47 1.58 -13.70
C LEU A 378 -7.79 0.21 -14.33
N GLU A 379 -7.45 -0.89 -13.67
CA GLU A 379 -7.90 -2.24 -14.06
C GLU A 379 -9.43 -2.35 -14.00
N MET A 380 -10.05 -1.83 -12.93
CA MET A 380 -11.52 -1.78 -12.85
C MET A 380 -12.13 -0.97 -13.99
N SER A 381 -11.56 0.18 -14.34
CA SER A 381 -12.02 1.01 -15.47
C SER A 381 -11.93 0.26 -16.80
N GLN A 382 -10.79 -0.37 -17.09
CA GLN A 382 -10.61 -1.19 -18.29
C GLN A 382 -11.61 -2.35 -18.33
N ASN A 383 -11.88 -3.00 -17.19
CA ASN A 383 -12.86 -4.08 -17.11
C ASN A 383 -14.29 -3.57 -17.37
N SER A 384 -14.67 -2.41 -16.88
CA SER A 384 -15.98 -1.79 -17.12
C SER A 384 -16.18 -1.42 -18.58
N GLU A 385 -15.15 -0.92 -19.23
CA GLU A 385 -15.14 -0.58 -20.66
C GLU A 385 -15.05 -1.82 -21.56
N ARG A 386 -14.58 -2.96 -21.00
CA ARG A 386 -14.23 -4.18 -21.74
C ARG A 386 -13.11 -3.96 -22.76
N LEU A 387 -12.22 -3.03 -22.45
CA LEU A 387 -11.05 -2.68 -23.27
C LEU A 387 -9.76 -2.99 -22.50
N LYS A 388 -8.68 -3.06 -23.25
CA LYS A 388 -7.32 -3.16 -22.74
C LYS A 388 -6.53 -1.94 -23.20
N TRP A 389 -5.98 -1.19 -22.24
CA TRP A 389 -5.13 -0.05 -22.52
C TRP A 389 -3.67 -0.47 -22.71
N SER A 390 -2.93 0.31 -23.47
CA SER A 390 -1.49 0.11 -23.68
C SER A 390 -0.70 0.40 -22.38
N ARG A 391 0.57 -0.03 -22.35
CA ARG A 391 1.47 0.31 -21.23
C ARG A 391 1.59 1.81 -21.05
N GLU A 392 1.74 2.53 -22.15
CA GLU A 392 1.90 3.97 -22.19
C GLU A 392 0.67 4.69 -21.67
N GLU A 393 -0.52 4.23 -22.04
CA GLU A 393 -1.78 4.79 -21.52
C GLU A 393 -1.94 4.59 -20.02
N VAL A 394 -1.66 3.39 -19.53
CA VAL A 394 -1.77 3.11 -18.09
C VAL A 394 -0.71 3.87 -17.29
N ASP A 395 0.54 3.92 -17.78
CA ASP A 395 1.63 4.64 -17.12
C ASP A 395 1.38 6.16 -17.09
N ALA A 396 0.88 6.73 -18.18
CA ALA A 396 0.49 8.15 -18.21
C ALA A 396 -0.61 8.47 -17.18
N LYS A 397 -1.65 7.64 -17.11
CA LYS A 397 -2.72 7.81 -16.10
C LYS A 397 -2.19 7.62 -14.67
N LEU A 398 -1.28 6.68 -14.44
CA LEU A 398 -0.61 6.51 -13.15
C LEU A 398 0.17 7.78 -12.78
N HIS A 399 0.93 8.34 -13.71
CA HIS A 399 1.69 9.57 -13.48
C HIS A 399 0.76 10.73 -13.10
N ASP A 400 -0.32 10.93 -13.85
CA ASP A 400 -1.32 11.98 -13.56
C ASP A 400 -1.94 11.80 -12.17
N ILE A 401 -2.31 10.57 -11.80
CA ILE A 401 -2.85 10.27 -10.46
C ILE A 401 -1.82 10.61 -9.36
N MET A 402 -0.56 10.26 -9.54
CA MET A 402 0.48 10.58 -8.56
C MET A 402 0.72 12.09 -8.45
N ASN A 403 0.62 12.84 -9.57
CA ASN A 403 0.64 14.31 -9.57
C ASN A 403 -0.52 14.89 -8.76
N ASP A 404 -1.72 14.37 -8.93
CA ASP A 404 -2.92 14.82 -8.20
C ASP A 404 -2.81 14.51 -6.71
N ILE A 405 -2.33 13.32 -6.34
CA ILE A 405 -2.08 12.97 -4.94
C ILE A 405 -1.09 13.96 -4.31
N HIS A 406 0.03 14.22 -4.98
CA HIS A 406 1.03 15.17 -4.50
C HIS A 406 0.45 16.59 -4.34
N ALA A 407 -0.26 17.10 -5.35
CA ALA A 407 -0.87 18.43 -5.32
C ALA A 407 -1.85 18.57 -4.14
N ASN A 408 -2.67 17.54 -3.87
CA ASN A 408 -3.57 17.53 -2.73
C ASN A 408 -2.82 17.48 -1.38
N CYS A 409 -1.75 16.71 -1.29
CA CYS A 409 -0.90 16.69 -0.10
C CYS A 409 -0.26 18.06 0.17
N VAL A 410 0.22 18.75 -0.85
CA VAL A 410 0.77 20.13 -0.73
C VAL A 410 -0.31 21.10 -0.28
N LYS A 411 -1.48 21.05 -0.91
CA LYS A 411 -2.61 21.95 -0.58
C LYS A 411 -2.99 21.91 0.89
N TYR A 412 -3.05 20.74 1.49
CA TYR A 412 -3.50 20.56 2.87
C TYR A 412 -2.37 20.37 3.89
N GLY A 413 -1.14 20.16 3.43
CA GLY A 413 0.02 19.92 4.29
C GLY A 413 0.98 21.10 4.42
N THR A 414 0.84 22.15 3.60
CA THR A 414 1.72 23.32 3.68
C THR A 414 1.49 24.09 4.98
N GLU A 415 2.55 24.26 5.75
CA GLU A 415 2.57 24.98 7.01
C GLU A 415 2.91 26.47 6.80
N ASN A 416 2.75 27.29 7.84
CA ASN A 416 2.94 28.74 7.78
C ASN A 416 4.36 29.17 7.35
N ASP A 417 5.35 28.34 7.61
CA ASP A 417 6.76 28.56 7.23
C ASP A 417 7.11 28.05 5.83
N GLY A 418 6.11 27.52 5.09
CA GLY A 418 6.26 26.96 3.76
C GLY A 418 6.77 25.51 3.72
N TYR A 419 6.96 24.87 4.89
CA TYR A 419 7.24 23.43 4.93
C TYR A 419 5.99 22.63 4.56
N VAL A 420 6.15 21.57 3.78
CA VAL A 420 5.06 20.67 3.43
C VAL A 420 5.11 19.43 4.33
N ASN A 421 4.15 19.35 5.25
CA ASN A 421 3.91 18.17 6.06
C ASN A 421 3.05 17.17 5.27
N TYR A 422 3.67 16.29 4.53
CA TYR A 422 2.98 15.32 3.67
C TYR A 422 2.12 14.32 4.46
N VAL A 423 2.44 14.03 5.72
CA VAL A 423 1.62 13.18 6.59
C VAL A 423 0.28 13.85 6.87
N LYS A 424 0.31 15.11 7.33
CA LYS A 424 -0.90 15.93 7.55
C LYS A 424 -1.66 16.10 6.24
N GLY A 425 -0.97 16.45 5.17
CA GLY A 425 -1.56 16.67 3.85
C GLY A 425 -2.32 15.46 3.33
N ALA A 426 -1.72 14.27 3.40
CA ALA A 426 -2.36 13.03 2.97
C ALA A 426 -3.59 12.68 3.81
N ASN A 427 -3.50 12.77 5.14
CA ASN A 427 -4.61 12.46 6.02
C ASN A 427 -5.78 13.42 5.84
N VAL A 428 -5.51 14.73 5.78
CA VAL A 428 -6.55 15.76 5.61
C VAL A 428 -7.20 15.66 4.23
N ALA A 429 -6.42 15.53 3.16
CA ALA A 429 -6.95 15.39 1.81
C ALA A 429 -7.86 14.17 1.67
N GLY A 430 -7.39 13.01 2.15
CA GLY A 430 -8.17 11.77 2.13
C GLY A 430 -9.44 11.86 2.95
N PHE A 431 -9.34 12.38 4.17
CA PHE A 431 -10.49 12.59 5.04
C PHE A 431 -11.56 13.50 4.42
N LEU A 432 -11.19 14.69 3.96
CA LEU A 432 -12.15 15.65 3.43
C LEU A 432 -12.94 15.13 2.24
N LYS A 433 -12.32 14.36 1.36
CA LYS A 433 -13.02 13.77 0.22
C LYS A 433 -14.12 12.80 0.68
N VAL A 434 -13.79 11.90 1.60
CA VAL A 434 -14.75 10.93 2.16
C VAL A 434 -15.84 11.66 2.96
N ALA A 435 -15.45 12.59 3.81
CA ALA A 435 -16.37 13.38 4.65
C ALA A 435 -17.41 14.13 3.82
N LYS A 436 -16.97 14.84 2.77
CA LYS A 436 -17.87 15.57 1.87
C LYS A 436 -18.84 14.67 1.13
N ALA A 437 -18.37 13.49 0.68
CA ALA A 437 -19.23 12.50 0.04
C ALA A 437 -20.28 11.96 1.02
N MET A 438 -19.87 11.60 2.24
CA MET A 438 -20.79 11.14 3.29
C MET A 438 -21.84 12.22 3.65
N MET A 439 -21.43 13.48 3.72
CA MET A 439 -22.36 14.59 3.99
C MET A 439 -23.37 14.80 2.85
N ALA A 440 -22.90 14.73 1.60
CA ALA A 440 -23.74 14.91 0.43
C ALA A 440 -24.77 13.79 0.24
N GLN A 441 -24.44 12.58 0.64
CA GLN A 441 -25.31 11.40 0.56
C GLN A 441 -26.29 11.27 1.74
N GLY A 442 -26.10 12.07 2.79
CA GLY A 442 -26.97 12.05 3.97
C GLY A 442 -26.63 10.94 4.97
N ILE A 443 -27.65 10.48 5.68
CA ILE A 443 -27.53 9.40 6.69
C ILE A 443 -28.15 8.14 6.09
N VAL A 444 -27.28 7.24 5.64
CA VAL A 444 -27.64 5.98 5.01
C VAL A 444 -27.02 4.81 5.78
#